data_7774eb53642141f9616ee9fbc7f01f80
#
_entry.id   7774eb53642141f9616ee9fbc7f01f80
#
_cell.length_a   1.000
_cell.length_b   1.000
_cell.length_c   1.000
_cell.angle_alpha   90.00
_cell.angle_beta   90.00
_cell.angle_gamma   90.00
#
_symmetry.space_group_name_H-M   'P 1'
#
loop_
_entity.id
_entity.type
_entity.pdbx_description
1 polymer ?
#
loop_
_entity_poly.entity_id
_entity_poly.type
_entity_poly.pdbx_seq_one_letter_code
_entity_poly.pdbx_strand_id
1 'polypeptide(L)'
;DLEITNEADKIIGEYYSLGDKMNRTGVAVVAKDKGVRHGITLRNLLIHDVNGNVYDKHMNNGGIYMTALRPENEELTGVARYKDVTVEGCFVYQVSRWGIAVGYTYAHDKFQGAELDEEIFLKYGHENMLIRDNYVKAAGGDGITSMYALRPLIEHNMTDSIACEINDRIYSEPGNRLGKVAAAIWPWKCKDALFRYNEGADTRLNQDGMAYDADSG
;
A
#
# COMPACT_ATOMS: atom_id res chain seq x y z
N ASP A 1 -4.18 20.49 11.00
CA ASP A 1 -4.05 19.04 11.09
C ASP A 1 -5.44 18.43 10.98
N LEU A 2 -5.56 17.34 10.23
CA LEU A 2 -6.81 16.61 10.05
C LEU A 2 -6.67 15.24 10.73
N GLU A 3 -7.59 14.91 11.63
CA GLU A 3 -7.71 13.63 12.29
C GLU A 3 -8.76 12.77 11.58
N ILE A 4 -8.44 11.50 11.34
CA ILE A 4 -9.28 10.55 10.62
C ILE A 4 -9.34 9.24 11.40
N THR A 5 -10.52 8.84 11.79
CA THR A 5 -10.83 7.58 12.49
C THR A 5 -12.18 7.02 12.05
N ASN A 6 -12.46 5.75 12.33
CA ASN A 6 -13.80 5.22 12.08
C ASN A 6 -14.46 4.57 13.32
N GLU A 7 -13.71 4.32 14.37
CA GLU A 7 -14.18 3.75 15.65
C GLU A 7 -15.14 2.54 15.53
N ALA A 8 -15.12 1.88 14.38
CA ALA A 8 -15.98 0.74 14.12
C ALA A 8 -15.34 -0.57 14.56
N ASP A 9 -16.12 -1.64 14.69
CA ASP A 9 -15.59 -2.98 14.92
C ASP A 9 -14.80 -3.47 13.72
N LYS A 10 -13.77 -4.28 13.99
CA LYS A 10 -12.97 -4.94 12.93
C LYS A 10 -13.82 -5.91 12.13
N ILE A 11 -13.60 -5.99 10.85
CA ILE A 11 -14.22 -6.97 9.97
C ILE A 11 -13.35 -8.22 9.95
N ILE A 12 -13.90 -9.33 10.43
CA ILE A 12 -13.25 -10.64 10.39
C ILE A 12 -14.10 -11.53 9.49
N GLY A 13 -13.59 -11.84 8.30
CA GLY A 13 -14.33 -12.69 7.39
C GLY A 13 -13.85 -12.63 5.96
N GLU A 14 -14.62 -13.26 5.08
CA GLU A 14 -14.37 -13.29 3.66
C GLU A 14 -14.81 -11.96 3.00
N TYR A 15 -14.20 -11.66 1.86
CA TYR A 15 -14.59 -10.54 1.01
C TYR A 15 -14.95 -11.07 -0.38
N TYR A 16 -15.92 -10.45 -1.03
CA TYR A 16 -16.47 -10.93 -2.29
C TYR A 16 -16.25 -9.96 -3.46
N SER A 17 -15.92 -8.73 -3.19
CA SER A 17 -15.73 -7.70 -4.21
C SER A 17 -14.51 -6.83 -3.96
N LEU A 18 -14.11 -6.06 -4.98
CA LEU A 18 -13.05 -5.05 -4.83
C LEU A 18 -13.44 -3.96 -3.83
N GLY A 19 -14.73 -3.61 -3.76
CA GLY A 19 -15.26 -2.68 -2.78
C GLY A 19 -15.11 -3.19 -1.35
N ASP A 20 -15.34 -4.47 -1.13
CA ASP A 20 -15.16 -5.09 0.18
C ASP A 20 -13.70 -5.08 0.62
N LYS A 21 -12.76 -5.26 -0.33
CA LYS A 21 -11.33 -5.18 -0.05
C LYS A 21 -10.86 -3.81 0.42
N MET A 22 -11.49 -2.75 -0.07
CA MET A 22 -11.17 -1.36 0.28
C MET A 22 -12.02 -0.81 1.42
N ASN A 23 -12.84 -1.62 2.01
CA ASN A 23 -13.80 -1.19 3.01
C ASN A 23 -13.10 -0.60 4.24
N ARG A 24 -13.60 0.56 4.70
CA ARG A 24 -13.06 1.28 5.86
C ARG A 24 -11.57 1.61 5.75
N THR A 25 -11.20 2.25 4.67
CA THR A 25 -9.89 2.87 4.50
C THR A 25 -9.93 4.30 5.01
N GLY A 26 -8.96 4.72 5.79
CA GLY A 26 -8.88 6.08 6.33
C GLY A 26 -8.83 7.12 5.21
N VAL A 27 -7.86 7.02 4.30
CA VAL A 27 -7.75 7.84 3.09
C VAL A 27 -7.62 6.92 1.88
N ALA A 28 -8.66 6.86 1.06
CA ALA A 28 -8.64 6.15 -0.21
C ALA A 28 -8.48 7.13 -1.38
N VAL A 29 -7.41 6.97 -2.17
CA VAL A 29 -7.21 7.76 -3.40
C VAL A 29 -7.30 6.83 -4.59
N VAL A 30 -8.28 7.06 -5.45
CA VAL A 30 -8.59 6.16 -6.56
C VAL A 30 -8.52 6.89 -7.89
N ALA A 31 -7.63 6.46 -8.78
CA ALA A 31 -7.63 6.85 -10.18
C ALA A 31 -8.39 5.81 -10.99
N LYS A 32 -9.29 6.23 -11.89
CA LYS A 32 -10.03 5.31 -12.77
C LYS A 32 -10.15 5.87 -14.21
N ASP A 33 -11.13 6.69 -14.48
CA ASP A 33 -11.53 7.10 -15.83
C ASP A 33 -10.99 8.49 -16.26
N LYS A 34 -9.79 8.84 -15.83
CA LYS A 34 -9.21 10.18 -16.06
C LYS A 34 -7.72 10.15 -16.44
N GLY A 35 -7.23 9.02 -16.93
CA GLY A 35 -5.82 8.87 -17.32
C GLY A 35 -4.85 9.16 -16.18
N VAL A 36 -3.79 9.89 -16.47
CA VAL A 36 -2.76 10.23 -15.48
C VAL A 36 -3.26 11.30 -14.51
N ARG A 37 -3.14 11.04 -13.21
CA ARG A 37 -3.44 12.01 -12.14
C ARG A 37 -2.15 12.58 -11.60
N HIS A 38 -2.09 13.90 -11.50
CA HIS A 38 -0.88 14.65 -11.14
C HIS A 38 -1.05 15.45 -9.85
N GLY A 39 0.09 15.67 -9.17
CA GLY A 39 0.21 16.69 -8.13
C GLY A 39 -0.63 16.39 -6.87
N ILE A 40 -0.69 15.12 -6.45
CA ILE A 40 -1.42 14.73 -5.25
C ILE A 40 -0.49 14.80 -4.05
N THR A 41 -0.89 15.55 -3.03
CA THR A 41 -0.16 15.65 -1.77
C THR A 41 -1.06 15.29 -0.60
N LEU A 42 -0.65 14.30 0.19
CA LEU A 42 -1.20 13.97 1.49
C LEU A 42 -0.18 14.37 2.55
N ARG A 43 -0.53 15.31 3.40
CA ARG A 43 0.43 15.91 4.35
C ARG A 43 -0.16 16.11 5.72
N ASN A 44 0.63 15.80 6.76
CA ASN A 44 0.33 16.11 8.16
C ASN A 44 -1.04 15.58 8.62
N LEU A 45 -1.37 14.35 8.21
CA LEU A 45 -2.59 13.66 8.60
C LEU A 45 -2.34 12.84 9.85
N LEU A 46 -3.28 12.87 10.78
CA LEU A 46 -3.38 11.94 11.90
C LEU A 46 -4.46 10.92 11.55
N ILE A 47 -4.07 9.66 11.36
CA ILE A 47 -4.99 8.58 10.95
C ILE A 47 -4.85 7.43 11.93
N HIS A 48 -5.95 7.09 12.60
CA HIS A 48 -5.87 6.05 13.62
C HIS A 48 -7.22 5.34 13.84
N ASP A 49 -7.15 4.19 14.51
CA ASP A 49 -8.32 3.37 14.83
C ASP A 49 -9.20 3.13 13.60
N VAL A 50 -8.53 2.91 12.44
CA VAL A 50 -9.23 2.58 11.18
C VAL A 50 -9.42 1.06 11.14
N ASN A 51 -10.54 0.63 11.70
CA ASN A 51 -10.91 -0.76 11.83
C ASN A 51 -11.67 -1.26 10.60
N GLY A 52 -10.93 -1.83 9.66
CA GLY A 52 -11.46 -2.49 8.48
C GLY A 52 -11.31 -4.01 8.55
N ASN A 53 -11.07 -4.63 7.41
CA ASN A 53 -10.78 -6.05 7.35
C ASN A 53 -9.45 -6.36 8.04
N VAL A 54 -9.47 -7.34 8.92
CA VAL A 54 -8.25 -7.90 9.50
C VAL A 54 -7.38 -8.51 8.41
N TYR A 55 -6.07 -8.41 8.55
CA TYR A 55 -5.13 -8.75 7.51
C TYR A 55 -5.41 -10.08 6.81
N ASP A 56 -5.65 -9.97 5.55
CA ASP A 56 -5.47 -10.95 4.51
C ASP A 56 -4.65 -10.27 3.40
N LYS A 57 -3.72 -10.97 2.79
CA LYS A 57 -2.84 -10.48 1.73
C LYS A 57 -3.56 -9.70 0.61
N HIS A 58 -4.82 -10.01 0.36
CA HIS A 58 -5.62 -9.40 -0.70
C HIS A 58 -6.43 -8.18 -0.26
N MET A 59 -6.42 -7.83 1.01
CA MET A 59 -7.13 -6.65 1.49
C MET A 59 -6.43 -5.37 1.09
N ASN A 60 -7.20 -4.41 0.63
CA ASN A 60 -6.76 -3.13 0.11
C ASN A 60 -7.31 -1.98 0.96
N ASN A 61 -7.33 -2.16 2.26
CA ASN A 61 -7.76 -1.18 3.25
C ASN A 61 -6.61 -0.82 4.20
N GLY A 62 -6.80 0.19 5.01
CA GLY A 62 -5.83 0.62 6.01
C GLY A 62 -5.85 2.11 6.27
N GLY A 63 -4.71 2.67 6.66
CA GLY A 63 -4.58 4.11 6.91
C GLY A 63 -4.66 4.93 5.62
N ILE A 64 -3.69 4.78 4.75
CA ILE A 64 -3.66 5.42 3.42
C ILE A 64 -3.54 4.34 2.36
N TYR A 65 -4.44 4.31 1.39
CA TYR A 65 -4.39 3.40 0.26
C TYR A 65 -4.64 4.13 -1.06
N MET A 66 -3.62 4.15 -1.94
CA MET A 66 -3.71 4.77 -3.27
C MET A 66 -3.66 3.69 -4.34
N THR A 67 -4.67 3.67 -5.22
CA THR A 67 -4.80 2.65 -6.26
C THR A 67 -5.29 3.22 -7.58
N ALA A 68 -4.87 2.57 -8.67
CA ALA A 68 -5.42 2.78 -9.99
C ALA A 68 -6.32 1.60 -10.38
N LEU A 69 -7.57 1.86 -10.69
CA LEU A 69 -8.54 0.90 -11.16
C LEU A 69 -8.64 0.92 -12.69
N ARG A 70 -9.07 -0.19 -13.28
CA ARG A 70 -9.25 -0.30 -14.72
C ARG A 70 -10.28 0.73 -15.21
N PRO A 71 -9.93 1.57 -16.19
CA PRO A 71 -10.88 2.47 -16.82
C PRO A 71 -12.00 1.70 -17.55
N GLU A 72 -13.16 2.30 -17.65
CA GLU A 72 -14.26 1.74 -18.45
C GLU A 72 -13.91 1.72 -19.94
N ASN A 73 -13.20 2.76 -20.40
CA ASN A 73 -12.69 2.83 -21.77
C ASN A 73 -11.27 3.43 -21.74
N GLU A 74 -10.25 2.55 -21.70
CA GLU A 74 -8.85 2.94 -21.64
C GLU A 74 -8.37 3.66 -22.91
N GLU A 75 -8.93 3.32 -24.09
CA GLU A 75 -8.57 3.99 -25.34
C GLU A 75 -8.99 5.47 -25.34
N LEU A 76 -10.12 5.76 -24.70
CA LEU A 76 -10.63 7.12 -24.59
C LEU A 76 -9.98 7.93 -23.49
N THR A 77 -9.78 7.33 -22.33
CA THR A 77 -9.33 8.04 -21.11
C THR A 77 -7.84 7.94 -20.86
N GLY A 78 -7.17 6.99 -21.51
CA GLY A 78 -5.79 6.62 -21.23
C GLY A 78 -5.66 5.72 -19.99
N VAL A 79 -4.44 5.24 -19.76
CA VAL A 79 -4.09 4.40 -18.61
C VAL A 79 -4.26 5.19 -17.31
N ALA A 80 -5.04 4.64 -16.38
CA ALA A 80 -5.19 5.24 -15.05
C ALA A 80 -3.91 5.00 -14.23
N ARG A 81 -3.21 6.08 -13.88
CA ARG A 81 -1.97 6.05 -13.11
C ARG A 81 -1.67 7.39 -12.44
N TYR A 82 -0.65 7.42 -11.62
CA TYR A 82 -0.25 8.61 -10.87
C TYR A 82 1.11 9.15 -11.31
N LYS A 83 1.26 10.46 -11.19
CA LYS A 83 2.54 11.16 -11.31
C LYS A 83 2.58 12.33 -10.33
N ASP A 84 3.78 12.60 -9.76
CA ASP A 84 3.99 13.67 -8.80
C ASP A 84 3.11 13.50 -7.55
N VAL A 85 3.32 12.41 -6.83
CA VAL A 85 2.63 12.10 -5.57
C VAL A 85 3.57 12.31 -4.40
N THR A 86 3.08 12.99 -3.36
CA THR A 86 3.79 13.15 -2.10
C THR A 86 2.91 12.70 -0.94
N VAL A 87 3.45 11.82 -0.09
CA VAL A 87 2.88 11.47 1.20
C VAL A 87 3.91 11.79 2.27
N GLU A 88 3.66 12.82 3.08
CA GLU A 88 4.65 13.30 4.04
C GLU A 88 4.08 13.75 5.38
N GLY A 89 4.86 13.56 6.44
CA GLY A 89 4.54 14.03 7.78
C GLY A 89 3.26 13.44 8.37
N CYS A 90 2.81 12.28 7.89
CA CYS A 90 1.62 11.62 8.38
C CYS A 90 1.95 10.71 9.57
N PHE A 91 1.07 10.69 10.57
CA PHE A 91 1.09 9.72 11.64
C PHE A 91 -0.09 8.77 11.49
N VAL A 92 0.21 7.49 11.26
CA VAL A 92 -0.78 6.43 11.04
C VAL A 92 -0.59 5.36 12.10
N TYR A 93 -1.63 5.05 12.89
CA TYR A 93 -1.51 4.01 13.92
C TYR A 93 -2.81 3.25 14.15
N GLN A 94 -2.69 2.01 14.62
CA GLN A 94 -3.84 1.13 14.90
C GLN A 94 -4.79 1.00 13.70
N VAL A 95 -4.26 0.57 12.58
CA VAL A 95 -5.02 0.34 11.34
C VAL A 95 -5.01 -1.13 10.94
N SER A 96 -6.11 -1.64 10.39
CA SER A 96 -6.33 -3.08 10.23
C SER A 96 -5.45 -3.77 9.19
N ARG A 97 -4.93 -3.09 8.18
CA ARG A 97 -4.15 -3.72 7.09
C ARG A 97 -2.91 -2.91 6.75
N TRP A 98 -2.99 -2.04 5.77
CA TRP A 98 -1.86 -1.22 5.33
C TRP A 98 -1.71 0.02 6.21
N GLY A 99 -0.51 0.34 6.61
CA GLY A 99 -0.23 1.66 7.13
C GLY A 99 -0.35 2.71 6.02
N ILE A 100 0.60 2.72 5.10
CA ILE A 100 0.63 3.58 3.92
C ILE A 100 0.98 2.72 2.71
N ALA A 101 0.06 2.58 1.76
CA ALA A 101 0.25 1.84 0.52
C ALA A 101 -0.02 2.74 -0.69
N VAL A 102 0.99 2.96 -1.52
CA VAL A 102 0.93 3.90 -2.63
C VAL A 102 1.24 3.21 -3.95
N GLY A 103 0.27 3.23 -4.85
CA GLY A 103 0.51 2.87 -6.24
C GLY A 103 0.05 1.49 -6.68
N TYR A 104 -0.86 0.81 -5.99
CA TYR A 104 -1.43 -0.41 -6.57
C TYR A 104 -2.10 -0.11 -7.92
N THR A 105 -2.00 -1.04 -8.89
CA THR A 105 -2.54 -0.84 -10.24
C THR A 105 -3.30 -2.05 -10.76
N TYR A 106 -4.38 -1.79 -11.50
CA TYR A 106 -5.09 -2.83 -12.27
C TYR A 106 -4.23 -3.46 -13.37
N ALA A 107 -3.20 -2.75 -13.80
CA ALA A 107 -2.27 -3.20 -14.85
C ALA A 107 -1.12 -4.06 -14.31
N HIS A 108 -1.26 -4.61 -13.10
CA HIS A 108 -0.25 -5.44 -12.43
C HIS A 108 0.26 -6.62 -13.28
N ASP A 109 -0.56 -7.12 -14.20
CA ASP A 109 -0.19 -8.17 -15.14
C ASP A 109 0.90 -7.75 -16.16
N LYS A 110 1.10 -6.45 -16.35
CA LYS A 110 2.16 -5.90 -17.22
C LYS A 110 3.55 -5.96 -16.55
N PHE A 111 3.59 -6.07 -15.24
CA PHE A 111 4.80 -6.08 -14.43
C PHE A 111 5.21 -7.52 -14.05
N GLN A 112 5.25 -8.41 -15.03
CA GLN A 112 5.68 -9.80 -14.84
C GLN A 112 7.16 -9.96 -15.21
N GLY A 113 7.85 -10.85 -14.50
CA GLY A 113 9.28 -11.11 -14.71
C GLY A 113 10.18 -10.42 -13.70
N ALA A 114 11.46 -10.75 -13.77
CA ALA A 114 12.48 -10.24 -12.84
C ALA A 114 13.12 -8.92 -13.33
N GLU A 115 13.21 -8.74 -14.63
CA GLU A 115 13.73 -7.51 -15.23
C GLU A 115 12.59 -6.80 -15.96
N LEU A 116 12.30 -5.58 -15.52
CA LEU A 116 11.22 -4.78 -16.07
C LEU A 116 11.78 -3.61 -16.88
N ASP A 117 11.33 -3.49 -18.12
CA ASP A 117 11.70 -2.38 -18.99
C ASP A 117 11.11 -1.06 -18.50
N GLU A 118 11.89 0.01 -18.58
CA GLU A 118 11.43 1.35 -18.19
C GLU A 118 10.18 1.78 -18.96
N GLU A 119 10.03 1.36 -20.21
CA GLU A 119 8.87 1.66 -21.04
C GLU A 119 7.56 1.15 -20.43
N ILE A 120 7.59 0.03 -19.72
CA ILE A 120 6.42 -0.51 -19.01
C ILE A 120 5.99 0.47 -17.90
N PHE A 121 6.95 1.00 -17.16
CA PHE A 121 6.67 1.96 -16.10
C PHE A 121 6.16 3.30 -16.66
N LEU A 122 6.76 3.80 -17.74
CA LEU A 122 6.33 5.04 -18.38
C LEU A 122 4.91 4.93 -18.95
N LYS A 123 4.47 3.73 -19.31
CA LYS A 123 3.15 3.50 -19.87
C LYS A 123 2.09 3.14 -18.81
N TYR A 124 2.41 2.25 -17.90
CA TYR A 124 1.45 1.65 -16.96
C TYR A 124 1.76 1.93 -15.49
N GLY A 125 2.99 2.28 -15.17
CA GLY A 125 3.46 2.52 -13.82
C GLY A 125 3.22 3.93 -13.32
N HIS A 126 3.65 4.15 -12.11
CA HIS A 126 3.60 5.46 -11.44
C HIS A 126 4.96 6.14 -11.55
N GLU A 127 4.96 7.45 -11.51
CA GLU A 127 6.19 8.24 -11.62
C GLU A 127 6.28 9.30 -10.51
N ASN A 128 7.50 9.60 -10.10
CA ASN A 128 7.79 10.68 -9.15
C ASN A 128 6.98 10.55 -7.85
N MET A 129 7.13 9.40 -7.19
CA MET A 129 6.51 9.10 -5.91
C MET A 129 7.47 9.45 -4.78
N LEU A 130 7.05 10.31 -3.86
CA LEU A 130 7.79 10.69 -2.66
C LEU A 130 7.00 10.29 -1.41
N ILE A 131 7.59 9.43 -0.58
CA ILE A 131 7.02 9.02 0.71
C ILE A 131 8.06 9.34 1.77
N ARG A 132 7.82 10.36 2.61
CA ARG A 132 8.82 10.79 3.58
C ARG A 132 8.26 11.31 4.90
N ASP A 133 9.10 11.28 5.92
CA ASP A 133 8.80 11.85 7.22
C ASP A 133 7.50 11.32 7.85
N ASN A 134 7.09 10.09 7.51
CA ASN A 134 5.90 9.47 8.05
C ASN A 134 6.25 8.54 9.22
N TYR A 135 5.32 8.42 10.16
CA TYR A 135 5.39 7.44 11.22
C TYR A 135 4.18 6.51 11.15
N VAL A 136 4.45 5.20 11.02
CA VAL A 136 3.40 4.16 11.03
C VAL A 136 3.62 3.27 12.25
N LYS A 137 2.57 3.11 13.07
CA LYS A 137 2.61 2.28 14.27
C LYS A 137 1.43 1.34 14.35
N ALA A 138 1.67 0.09 14.74
CA ALA A 138 0.63 -0.91 14.94
C ALA A 138 -0.30 -1.06 13.72
N ALA A 139 0.29 -1.21 12.52
CA ALA A 139 -0.44 -1.63 11.34
C ALA A 139 -0.67 -3.14 11.38
N GLY A 140 -1.87 -3.57 11.06
CA GLY A 140 -2.25 -4.99 11.08
C GLY A 140 -1.48 -5.83 10.07
N GLY A 141 -1.17 -5.27 8.91
CA GLY A 141 -0.35 -5.86 7.85
C GLY A 141 0.95 -5.08 7.65
N ASP A 142 1.19 -4.66 6.41
CA ASP A 142 2.41 -3.94 6.03
C ASP A 142 2.44 -2.48 6.54
N GLY A 143 3.63 -1.96 6.75
CA GLY A 143 3.83 -0.59 7.20
C GLY A 143 3.73 0.42 6.05
N ILE A 144 4.78 0.56 5.26
CA ILE A 144 4.87 1.54 4.18
C ILE A 144 5.31 0.84 2.89
N THR A 145 4.54 0.98 1.83
CA THR A 145 4.84 0.35 0.54
C THR A 145 4.63 1.31 -0.62
N SER A 146 5.63 1.36 -1.52
CA SER A 146 5.49 1.92 -2.87
C SER A 146 5.38 0.79 -3.88
N MET A 147 4.45 0.91 -4.83
CA MET A 147 4.16 -0.16 -5.78
C MET A 147 4.17 0.35 -7.22
N TYR A 148 4.69 -0.49 -8.13
CA TYR A 148 4.66 -0.26 -9.59
C TYR A 148 5.16 1.13 -10.00
N ALA A 149 6.18 1.63 -9.33
CA ALA A 149 6.69 2.98 -9.53
C ALA A 149 8.10 2.98 -10.14
N LEU A 150 8.33 3.95 -11.01
CA LEU A 150 9.64 4.27 -11.54
C LEU A 150 10.31 5.32 -10.65
N ARG A 151 11.47 4.97 -10.11
CA ARG A 151 12.33 5.81 -9.27
C ARG A 151 11.60 6.43 -8.07
N PRO A 152 10.80 5.65 -7.29
CA PRO A 152 10.20 6.20 -6.08
C PRO A 152 11.27 6.51 -5.04
N LEU A 153 11.07 7.60 -4.28
CA LEU A 153 11.91 7.97 -3.16
C LEU A 153 11.15 7.77 -1.85
N ILE A 154 11.67 6.90 -1.01
CA ILE A 154 11.12 6.58 0.31
C ILE A 154 12.18 6.88 1.36
N GLU A 155 12.01 7.95 2.14
CA GLU A 155 13.05 8.41 3.04
C GLU A 155 12.52 8.97 4.36
N HIS A 156 13.33 8.88 5.42
CA HIS A 156 13.03 9.44 6.74
C HIS A 156 11.69 8.97 7.32
N ASN A 157 11.25 7.76 6.97
CA ASN A 157 10.05 7.17 7.56
C ASN A 157 10.42 6.28 8.74
N MET A 158 9.49 6.16 9.67
CA MET A 158 9.60 5.26 10.80
C MET A 158 8.40 4.31 10.85
N THR A 159 8.65 3.05 11.17
CA THR A 159 7.60 2.07 11.43
C THR A 159 7.87 1.33 12.73
N ASP A 160 6.81 1.02 13.48
CA ASP A 160 6.88 0.28 14.74
C ASP A 160 5.68 -0.66 14.90
N SER A 161 5.91 -1.85 15.36
CA SER A 161 4.87 -2.85 15.64
C SER A 161 4.02 -3.17 14.38
N ILE A 162 4.68 -3.55 13.32
CA ILE A 162 4.05 -3.89 12.04
C ILE A 162 3.66 -5.38 12.01
N ALA A 163 2.64 -5.70 11.20
CA ALA A 163 2.04 -7.04 11.08
C ALA A 163 1.48 -7.56 12.42
N CYS A 164 0.88 -6.69 13.19
CA CYS A 164 0.40 -7.01 14.53
C CYS A 164 -1.00 -7.68 14.54
N GLU A 165 -1.72 -7.71 13.41
CA GLU A 165 -3.05 -8.29 13.29
C GLU A 165 -3.20 -9.16 12.04
N ILE A 166 -3.03 -10.44 12.19
CA ILE A 166 -3.17 -11.40 11.09
C ILE A 166 -4.38 -12.27 11.33
N ASN A 167 -5.18 -12.47 10.30
CA ASN A 167 -6.30 -13.38 10.34
C ASN A 167 -5.81 -14.83 10.22
N ASP A 168 -5.54 -15.46 11.36
CA ASP A 168 -5.07 -16.83 11.43
C ASP A 168 -6.03 -17.84 10.78
N ARG A 169 -7.31 -17.56 10.75
CA ARG A 169 -8.32 -18.42 10.13
C ARG A 169 -8.09 -18.57 8.64
N ILE A 170 -7.76 -17.49 7.94
CA ILE A 170 -7.50 -17.52 6.50
C ILE A 170 -6.24 -18.34 6.19
N TYR A 171 -5.23 -18.27 7.05
CA TYR A 171 -3.97 -18.97 6.84
C TYR A 171 -3.96 -20.41 7.34
N SER A 172 -4.97 -20.83 8.08
CA SER A 172 -5.11 -22.22 8.54
C SER A 172 -5.85 -23.14 7.56
N GLU A 173 -6.51 -22.57 6.56
CA GLU A 173 -7.29 -23.35 5.58
C GLU A 173 -6.38 -24.21 4.68
N PRO A 174 -6.72 -25.51 4.47
CA PRO A 174 -5.99 -26.36 3.56
C PRO A 174 -6.00 -25.81 2.12
N GLY A 175 -4.82 -25.68 1.52
CA GLY A 175 -4.68 -25.20 0.14
C GLY A 175 -4.51 -23.69 0.00
N ASN A 176 -4.56 -22.93 1.07
CA ASN A 176 -4.17 -21.53 1.01
C ASN A 176 -2.65 -21.42 0.82
N ARG A 177 -2.23 -21.06 -0.39
CA ARG A 177 -0.82 -20.91 -0.77
C ARG A 177 -0.22 -19.55 -0.39
N LEU A 178 -1.03 -18.66 0.15
CA LEU A 178 -0.63 -17.32 0.49
C LEU A 178 -0.13 -17.32 1.93
N GLY A 179 1.18 -17.32 2.10
CA GLY A 179 1.80 -17.20 3.41
C GLY A 179 1.41 -15.91 4.14
N LYS A 180 1.63 -15.91 5.44
CA LYS A 180 1.56 -14.71 6.28
C LYS A 180 2.75 -13.83 5.91
N VAL A 181 2.55 -12.87 5.01
CA VAL A 181 3.63 -12.03 4.47
C VAL A 181 3.32 -10.57 4.71
N ALA A 182 4.22 -9.86 5.36
CA ALA A 182 4.19 -8.42 5.52
C ALA A 182 5.60 -7.92 5.86
N ALA A 183 5.92 -6.72 5.41
CA ALA A 183 7.16 -6.05 5.74
C ALA A 183 6.91 -4.64 6.25
N ALA A 184 7.89 -4.09 6.98
CA ALA A 184 7.72 -2.78 7.55
C ALA A 184 7.79 -1.67 6.50
N ILE A 185 8.84 -1.64 5.67
CA ILE A 185 9.00 -0.65 4.59
C ILE A 185 9.59 -1.34 3.38
N TRP A 186 8.89 -1.30 2.23
CA TRP A 186 9.33 -2.04 1.07
C TRP A 186 8.78 -1.51 -0.27
N PRO A 187 9.51 -1.71 -1.39
CA PRO A 187 9.01 -1.54 -2.74
C PRO A 187 8.39 -2.84 -3.25
N TRP A 188 7.33 -2.73 -4.03
CA TRP A 188 6.81 -3.86 -4.78
C TRP A 188 6.73 -3.54 -6.26
N LYS A 189 7.46 -4.31 -7.09
CA LYS A 189 7.51 -4.10 -8.54
C LYS A 189 7.86 -2.65 -8.88
N CYS A 190 8.84 -2.07 -8.20
CA CYS A 190 9.38 -0.77 -8.51
C CYS A 190 10.70 -0.91 -9.30
N LYS A 191 11.04 0.09 -10.09
CA LYS A 191 12.33 0.19 -10.78
C LYS A 191 13.14 1.37 -10.23
N ASP A 192 14.42 1.12 -9.97
CA ASP A 192 15.37 2.13 -9.47
C ASP A 192 14.86 2.86 -8.21
N ALA A 193 14.21 2.11 -7.31
CA ALA A 193 13.69 2.64 -6.06
C ALA A 193 14.81 3.04 -5.11
N LEU A 194 14.71 4.22 -4.49
CA LEU A 194 15.65 4.69 -3.48
C LEU A 194 15.01 4.70 -2.11
N PHE A 195 15.51 3.82 -1.24
CA PHE A 195 15.15 3.72 0.18
C PHE A 195 16.31 4.16 1.03
N ARG A 196 16.15 5.23 1.81
CA ARG A 196 17.22 5.72 2.67
C ARG A 196 16.70 6.39 3.94
N TYR A 197 17.49 6.32 5.00
CA TYR A 197 17.20 6.98 6.27
C TYR A 197 15.86 6.57 6.90
N ASN A 198 15.38 5.37 6.59
CA ASN A 198 14.16 4.84 7.19
C ASN A 198 14.52 3.99 8.40
N GLU A 199 13.59 3.89 9.35
CA GLU A 199 13.70 3.06 10.53
C GLU A 199 12.51 2.10 10.61
N GLY A 200 12.79 0.80 10.78
CA GLY A 200 11.78 -0.23 10.96
C GLY A 200 12.03 -1.01 12.23
N ALA A 201 11.09 -0.98 13.15
CA ALA A 201 11.15 -1.68 14.42
C ALA A 201 9.97 -2.64 14.60
N ASP A 202 10.21 -3.74 15.32
CA ASP A 202 9.20 -4.67 15.84
C ASP A 202 8.17 -5.17 14.77
N THR A 203 8.66 -5.73 13.67
CA THR A 203 7.81 -6.43 12.69
C THR A 203 7.51 -7.84 13.19
N ARG A 204 6.21 -8.18 13.37
CA ARG A 204 5.77 -9.32 14.18
C ARG A 204 5.31 -10.54 13.39
N LEU A 205 6.10 -11.05 12.47
CA LEU A 205 5.77 -12.26 11.74
C LEU A 205 6.84 -13.34 11.86
N ASN A 206 6.39 -14.59 11.85
CA ASN A 206 7.28 -15.76 11.80
C ASN A 206 7.74 -16.11 10.38
N GLN A 207 7.12 -15.51 9.36
CA GLN A 207 7.40 -15.74 7.94
C GLN A 207 7.29 -14.39 7.23
N ASP A 208 8.31 -14.02 6.47
CA ASP A 208 8.42 -12.73 5.77
C ASP A 208 8.21 -11.49 6.67
N GLY A 209 8.52 -11.59 7.95
CA GLY A 209 8.35 -10.52 8.92
C GLY A 209 9.57 -9.61 9.00
N MET A 210 10.08 -9.14 7.88
CA MET A 210 11.30 -8.34 7.84
C MET A 210 11.01 -6.83 7.94
N ALA A 211 11.99 -6.09 8.46
CA ALA A 211 11.89 -4.63 8.49
C ALA A 211 11.93 -4.03 7.08
N TYR A 212 12.76 -4.59 6.21
CA TYR A 212 12.90 -4.17 4.82
C TYR A 212 12.81 -5.37 3.90
N ASP A 213 12.12 -5.19 2.79
CA ASP A 213 12.03 -6.17 1.72
C ASP A 213 12.26 -5.49 0.36
N ALA A 214 12.68 -6.25 -0.64
CA ALA A 214 12.82 -5.79 -2.02
C ALA A 214 12.23 -6.87 -2.93
N ASP A 215 10.88 -6.87 -3.03
CA ASP A 215 10.16 -7.93 -3.74
C ASP A 215 9.95 -7.58 -5.21
N SER A 216 10.54 -8.42 -6.05
CA SER A 216 10.29 -8.48 -7.50
C SER A 216 10.48 -7.12 -8.23
N GLY A 217 11.56 -6.44 -7.94
CA GLY A 217 11.90 -5.15 -8.58
C GLY A 217 13.36 -5.04 -8.93
#